data_6a6a355c74df192f0706fe87da8c73b1
#
_entry.id   6a6a355c74df192f0706fe87da8c73b1
#
_cell.length_a   1.000
_cell.length_b   1.000
_cell.length_c   1.000
_cell.angle_alpha   90.00
_cell.angle_beta   90.00
_cell.angle_gamma   90.00
#
_symmetry.space_group_name_H-M   'P 1'
#
loop_
_entity.id
_entity.type
_entity.pdbx_description
1 polymer ?
#
loop_
_entity_poly.entity_id
_entity_poly.type
_entity_poly.pdbx_seq_one_letter_code
_entity_poly.pdbx_strand_id
1 'polypeptide(L)'
;ESESFFLGDDISLSEPLECSYDLGDDLIDIEDEQVNAALVEVNSIDDAKLLIENASMTRLPIVVRIHNLDVLEYTLRNFQGRLIVDSACDLEEEEMRPIVDYYGAILY
;
A
#
# COMPACT_ATOMS: atom_id res chain seq x y z
N GLU A 1 16.73 -5.22 10.34
CA GLU A 1 16.56 -4.78 10.46
C GLU A 1 16.15 -4.25 10.18
N SER A 2 15.70 -4.52 9.90
CA SER A 2 15.25 -3.83 9.55
C SER A 2 14.85 -2.93 9.85
N GLU A 3 15.03 -2.92 10.37
CA GLU A 3 15.04 -1.83 10.65
C GLU A 3 15.31 -0.77 9.79
N SER A 4 15.95 -0.88 8.97
CA SER A 4 16.15 0.16 8.02
C SER A 4 14.86 0.62 7.41
N PHE A 5 13.85 -0.13 7.60
CA PHE A 5 12.54 0.23 7.15
C PHE A 5 11.81 0.93 8.28
N PHE A 6 12.06 2.19 8.39
CA PHE A 6 11.61 2.97 9.51
C PHE A 6 10.50 3.92 9.08
N LEU A 7 9.34 3.77 9.69
CA LEU A 7 8.20 4.62 9.38
C LEU A 7 8.15 5.77 10.37
N GLY A 8 8.64 6.91 9.94
CA GLY A 8 8.62 8.10 10.74
C GLY A 8 8.06 9.25 9.94
N ASP A 9 8.19 10.42 10.50
CA ASP A 9 7.69 11.64 9.85
C ASP A 9 8.49 11.99 8.60
N ASP A 10 9.63 11.36 8.42
CA ASP A 10 10.51 11.68 7.31
C ASP A 10 10.17 10.95 6.02
N ILE A 11 9.17 10.09 6.04
CA ILE A 11 8.80 9.35 4.85
C ILE A 11 8.08 10.25 3.87
N SER A 12 8.61 10.32 2.65
CA SER A 12 7.97 11.03 1.56
C SER A 12 7.13 10.06 0.75
N LEU A 13 5.84 10.28 0.69
CA LEU A 13 4.95 9.45 -0.10
C LEU A 13 4.70 10.10 -1.45
N SER A 14 4.46 9.27 -2.46
CA SER A 14 4.04 9.79 -3.75
C SER A 14 2.64 10.36 -3.63
N GLU A 15 2.18 11.07 -4.67
CA GLU A 15 0.78 11.44 -4.74
C GLU A 15 -0.03 10.15 -4.85
N PRO A 16 -1.29 10.16 -4.38
CA PRO A 16 -2.09 8.93 -4.45
C PRO A 16 -2.25 8.44 -5.88
N LEU A 17 -1.87 7.20 -6.12
CA LEU A 17 -2.02 6.57 -7.42
C LEU A 17 -3.32 5.78 -7.43
N GLU A 18 -4.06 5.91 -8.51
CA GLU A 18 -5.28 5.13 -8.67
C GLU A 18 -4.99 3.82 -9.36
N CYS A 19 -5.75 2.79 -9.03
CA CYS A 19 -5.60 1.50 -9.67
C CYS A 19 -6.30 1.52 -11.02
N SER A 20 -5.49 1.53 -12.07
CA SER A 20 -5.97 1.56 -13.44
C SER A 20 -5.06 0.70 -14.28
N TYR A 21 -5.33 0.62 -15.57
CA TYR A 21 -4.46 -0.13 -16.47
C TYR A 21 -3.05 0.49 -16.56
N ASP A 22 -2.93 1.76 -16.21
CA ASP A 22 -1.65 2.45 -16.26
C ASP A 22 -0.90 2.39 -14.93
N LEU A 23 -1.41 1.66 -13.95
CA LEU A 23 -0.80 1.61 -12.63
C LEU A 23 0.67 1.16 -12.70
N GLY A 24 0.96 0.16 -13.52
CA GLY A 24 2.34 -0.31 -13.66
C GLY A 24 3.27 0.78 -14.13
N ASP A 25 2.85 1.55 -15.14
CA ASP A 25 3.65 2.66 -15.63
C ASP A 25 3.80 3.75 -14.58
N ASP A 26 2.73 4.02 -13.83
CA ASP A 26 2.80 5.01 -12.76
C ASP A 26 3.77 4.58 -11.68
N LEU A 27 3.79 3.29 -11.34
CA LEU A 27 4.71 2.77 -10.34
C LEU A 27 6.16 2.88 -10.78
N ILE A 28 6.43 2.71 -12.07
CA ILE A 28 7.77 2.90 -12.61
C ILE A 28 8.16 4.37 -12.57
N ASP A 29 7.24 5.23 -12.96
CA ASP A 29 7.53 6.66 -13.07
C ASP A 29 7.85 7.30 -11.74
N ILE A 30 7.19 6.86 -10.65
CA ILE A 30 7.43 7.48 -9.36
C ILE A 30 8.82 7.19 -8.81
N GLU A 31 9.52 6.18 -9.35
CA GLU A 31 10.89 5.92 -8.91
C GLU A 31 11.83 7.05 -9.30
N ASP A 32 11.46 7.84 -10.31
CA ASP A 32 12.24 9.01 -10.71
C ASP A 32 11.93 10.23 -9.86
N GLU A 33 10.88 10.16 -9.03
CA GLU A 33 10.56 11.21 -8.10
C GLU A 33 11.30 10.95 -6.80
N GLN A 34 11.52 12.00 -6.03
CA GLN A 34 12.27 11.85 -4.79
C GLN A 34 11.32 11.48 -3.65
N VAL A 35 10.72 10.31 -3.75
CA VAL A 35 9.80 9.81 -2.74
C VAL A 35 10.33 8.50 -2.17
N ASN A 36 9.91 8.18 -0.95
CA ASN A 36 10.38 6.98 -0.25
C ASN A 36 9.44 5.80 -0.45
N ALA A 37 8.19 6.03 -0.81
CA ALA A 37 7.21 4.98 -0.96
C ALA A 37 6.12 5.41 -1.93
N ALA A 38 5.49 4.42 -2.54
CA ALA A 38 4.36 4.64 -3.45
C ALA A 38 3.07 4.56 -2.66
N LEU A 39 2.23 5.59 -2.75
CA LEU A 39 0.92 5.58 -2.12
C LEU A 39 -0.13 5.20 -3.17
N VAL A 40 -0.84 4.11 -2.94
CA VAL A 40 -1.83 3.60 -3.88
C VAL A 40 -3.18 3.54 -3.20
N GLU A 41 -4.20 4.11 -3.84
CA GLU A 41 -5.57 4.03 -3.34
C GLU A 41 -6.25 2.80 -3.90
N VAL A 42 -6.81 1.98 -3.02
CA VAL A 42 -7.47 0.74 -3.39
C VAL A 42 -8.90 0.82 -2.90
N ASN A 43 -9.83 0.96 -3.81
CA ASN A 43 -11.24 1.21 -3.48
C ASN A 43 -12.16 0.01 -3.71
N SER A 44 -11.64 -1.04 -4.32
CA SER A 44 -12.45 -2.21 -4.64
C SER A 44 -11.56 -3.44 -4.76
N ILE A 45 -12.20 -4.61 -4.84
CA ILE A 45 -11.47 -5.85 -5.07
C ILE A 45 -10.76 -5.83 -6.43
N ASP A 46 -11.40 -5.24 -7.44
CA ASP A 46 -10.76 -5.12 -8.75
C ASP A 46 -9.51 -4.26 -8.67
N ASP A 47 -9.57 -3.17 -7.90
CA ASP A 47 -8.40 -2.34 -7.68
C ASP A 47 -7.29 -3.12 -7.01
N ALA A 48 -7.64 -3.94 -6.02
CA ALA A 48 -6.66 -4.76 -5.33
C ALA A 48 -5.98 -5.73 -6.28
N LYS A 49 -6.74 -6.31 -7.21
CA LYS A 49 -6.17 -7.23 -8.19
C LYS A 49 -5.16 -6.51 -9.09
N LEU A 50 -5.48 -5.30 -9.52
CA LEU A 50 -4.56 -4.52 -10.34
C LEU A 50 -3.28 -4.19 -9.57
N LEU A 51 -3.41 -3.83 -8.30
CA LEU A 51 -2.25 -3.55 -7.49
C LEU A 51 -1.37 -4.79 -7.36
N ILE A 52 -1.96 -5.93 -7.04
CA ILE A 52 -1.20 -7.16 -6.83
C ILE A 52 -0.46 -7.55 -8.11
N GLU A 53 -1.11 -7.39 -9.27
CA GLU A 53 -0.49 -7.74 -10.54
C GLU A 53 0.65 -6.81 -10.91
N ASN A 54 0.58 -5.55 -10.49
CA ASN A 54 1.54 -4.55 -10.92
C ASN A 54 2.56 -4.15 -9.86
N ALA A 55 2.43 -4.67 -8.64
CA ALA A 55 3.27 -4.23 -7.54
C ALA A 55 4.76 -4.45 -7.79
N SER A 56 5.11 -5.47 -8.56
CA SER A 56 6.52 -5.77 -8.84
C SER A 56 7.16 -4.80 -9.83
N MET A 57 6.35 -3.90 -10.40
CA MET A 57 6.89 -2.91 -11.35
C MET A 57 7.68 -1.81 -10.65
N THR A 58 7.62 -1.71 -9.34
CA THR A 58 8.41 -0.73 -8.61
C THR A 58 9.22 -1.42 -7.52
N ARG A 59 10.36 -0.83 -7.17
CA ARG A 59 11.18 -1.29 -6.05
C ARG A 59 10.83 -0.57 -4.76
N LEU A 60 10.02 0.46 -4.85
CA LEU A 60 9.65 1.23 -3.66
C LEU A 60 8.67 0.45 -2.81
N PRO A 61 8.70 0.64 -1.49
CA PRO A 61 7.65 0.10 -0.63
C PRO A 61 6.31 0.69 -1.06
N ILE A 62 5.25 -0.09 -0.91
CA ILE A 62 3.92 0.33 -1.29
C ILE A 62 3.10 0.58 -0.04
N VAL A 63 2.50 1.78 0.04
CA VAL A 63 1.58 2.15 1.09
C VAL A 63 0.19 2.15 0.46
N VAL A 64 -0.74 1.39 1.03
CA VAL A 64 -2.10 1.33 0.50
C VAL A 64 -3.04 2.13 1.37
N ARG A 65 -3.95 2.85 0.74
CA ARG A 65 -5.02 3.56 1.41
C ARG A 65 -6.32 2.87 1.02
N ILE A 66 -6.95 2.21 1.98
CA ILE A 66 -8.13 1.38 1.75
C ILE A 66 -9.21 1.80 2.71
N HIS A 67 -10.43 1.97 2.22
CA HIS A 67 -11.55 2.46 3.02
C HIS A 67 -12.59 1.37 3.33
N ASN A 68 -12.27 0.11 3.06
CA ASN A 68 -13.19 -1.00 3.26
C ASN A 68 -12.43 -2.18 3.84
N LEU A 69 -12.93 -2.75 4.94
CA LEU A 69 -12.24 -3.84 5.62
C LEU A 69 -12.12 -5.10 4.76
N ASP A 70 -13.15 -5.41 3.99
CA ASP A 70 -13.12 -6.58 3.13
C ASP A 70 -12.05 -6.45 2.05
N VAL A 71 -11.92 -5.25 1.49
CA VAL A 71 -10.90 -4.98 0.49
C VAL A 71 -9.51 -5.04 1.12
N LEU A 72 -9.38 -4.51 2.34
CA LEU A 72 -8.11 -4.57 3.06
C LEU A 72 -7.67 -6.02 3.28
N GLU A 73 -8.59 -6.84 3.76
CA GLU A 73 -8.25 -8.24 4.02
C GLU A 73 -7.89 -8.96 2.73
N TYR A 74 -8.65 -8.74 1.67
CA TYR A 74 -8.37 -9.35 0.37
C TYR A 74 -6.96 -8.95 -0.11
N THR A 75 -6.65 -7.68 -0.01
CA THR A 75 -5.38 -7.17 -0.47
C THR A 75 -4.22 -7.78 0.29
N LEU A 76 -4.32 -7.80 1.62
CA LEU A 76 -3.24 -8.34 2.44
C LEU A 76 -3.08 -9.85 2.27
N ARG A 77 -4.19 -10.55 2.08
CA ARG A 77 -4.15 -12.00 1.92
C ARG A 77 -3.43 -12.40 0.63
N ASN A 78 -3.60 -11.62 -0.40
CA ASN A 78 -3.12 -12.01 -1.73
C ASN A 78 -1.84 -11.31 -2.15
N PHE A 79 -1.40 -10.31 -1.41
CA PHE A 79 -0.19 -9.58 -1.75
C PHE A 79 1.03 -10.37 -1.29
N GLN A 80 1.98 -10.54 -2.19
CA GLN A 80 3.22 -11.23 -1.84
C GLN A 80 4.22 -10.18 -1.37
N GLY A 81 4.63 -10.28 -0.12
CA GLY A 81 5.53 -9.32 0.46
C GLY A 81 4.85 -8.54 1.55
N ARG A 82 5.54 -7.51 2.04
CA ARG A 82 5.03 -6.71 3.14
C ARG A 82 4.43 -5.42 2.61
N LEU A 83 3.19 -5.18 2.99
CA LEU A 83 2.51 -3.93 2.66
C LEU A 83 2.49 -3.01 3.86
N ILE A 84 2.45 -1.72 3.57
CA ILE A 84 2.23 -0.69 4.59
C ILE A 84 0.81 -0.19 4.38
N VAL A 85 0.04 -0.13 5.46
CA VAL A 85 -1.35 0.31 5.42
C VAL A 85 -1.44 1.70 6.01
N ASP A 86 -2.01 2.64 5.26
CA ASP A 86 -2.17 4.01 5.71
C ASP A 86 -3.38 4.09 6.65
N SER A 87 -3.14 4.48 7.90
CA SER A 87 -4.21 4.61 8.87
C SER A 87 -5.01 5.89 8.72
N ALA A 88 -4.54 6.81 7.88
CA ALA A 88 -5.27 8.06 7.62
C ALA A 88 -6.37 7.80 6.59
N CYS A 89 -7.36 7.02 6.97
CA CYS A 89 -8.48 6.66 6.12
C CYS A 89 -9.74 6.62 6.99
N ASP A 90 -10.86 6.24 6.39
CA ASP A 90 -12.14 6.24 7.11
C ASP A 90 -12.29 5.07 8.08
N LEU A 91 -11.41 4.08 7.99
CA LEU A 91 -11.51 2.90 8.85
C LEU A 91 -10.91 3.18 10.21
N GLU A 92 -11.49 2.58 11.23
CA GLU A 92 -10.97 2.70 12.59
C GLU A 92 -9.71 1.85 12.72
N GLU A 93 -8.71 2.40 13.37
CA GLU A 93 -7.47 1.65 13.58
C GLU A 93 -7.73 0.36 14.34
N GLU A 94 -8.66 0.38 15.29
CA GLU A 94 -8.99 -0.79 16.08
C GLU A 94 -9.53 -1.93 15.22
N GLU A 95 -10.19 -1.60 14.11
CA GLU A 95 -10.71 -2.62 13.19
C GLU A 95 -9.63 -3.10 12.23
N MET A 96 -8.70 -2.23 11.85
CA MET A 96 -7.66 -2.56 10.90
C MET A 96 -6.53 -3.36 11.54
N ARG A 97 -6.18 -3.04 12.79
CA ARG A 97 -5.00 -3.60 13.42
C ARG A 97 -4.99 -5.13 13.49
N PRO A 98 -6.11 -5.79 13.87
CA PRO A 98 -6.08 -7.26 13.87
C PRO A 98 -5.79 -7.85 12.51
N ILE A 99 -6.31 -7.24 11.45
CA ILE A 99 -6.09 -7.73 10.09
C ILE A 99 -4.65 -7.49 9.68
N VAL A 100 -4.14 -6.29 9.95
CA VAL A 100 -2.76 -5.92 9.61
C VAL A 100 -1.79 -6.85 10.33
N ASP A 101 -2.03 -7.09 11.62
CA ASP A 101 -1.15 -7.95 12.40
C ASP A 101 -1.21 -9.40 11.93
N TYR A 102 -2.40 -9.86 11.59
CA TYR A 102 -2.57 -11.25 11.16
C TYR A 102 -1.76 -11.55 9.89
N TYR A 103 -1.72 -10.62 8.96
CA TYR A 103 -1.01 -10.81 7.70
C TYR A 103 0.42 -10.28 7.72
N GLY A 104 0.86 -9.75 8.85
CA GLY A 104 2.25 -9.27 8.98
C GLY A 104 2.53 -7.97 8.24
N ALA A 105 1.50 -7.19 7.96
CA ALA A 105 1.68 -5.88 7.35
C ALA A 105 2.06 -4.84 8.40
N ILE A 106 2.34 -3.63 7.95
CA ILE A 106 2.73 -2.54 8.83
C ILE A 106 1.63 -1.48 8.76
N LEU A 107 1.18 -1.04 9.92
CA LEU A 107 0.21 0.05 10.00
C LEU A 107 0.96 1.36 10.19
N TYR A 108 0.72 2.30 9.29
CA TYR A 108 1.44 3.57 9.28
C TYR A 108 0.60 4.68 9.84
#